data_f7dd868d20d15548e4f9bd3a5df1b45d
#
_entry.id   f7dd868d20d15548e4f9bd3a5df1b45d
#
_cell.length_a   1.000
_cell.length_b   1.000
_cell.length_c   1.000
_cell.angle_alpha   90.00
_cell.angle_beta   90.00
_cell.angle_gamma   90.00
#
_symmetry.space_group_name_H-M   'P 1'
#
loop_
_entity.id
_entity.type
_entity.pdbx_description
1 polymer ?
#
loop_
_entity_poly.entity_id
_entity_poly.type
_entity_poly.pdbx_seq_one_letter_code
_entity_poly.pdbx_strand_id
1 'polypeptide(L)'
;NWAREHELSGYDKDRHEGLLRNLMTRQSQKTGELMLAIFSTVTPEENQAAVDDLVSRLTSKFGNLKSLMWMENRDWADMAQSEKTHVLHGRDYINDEMYGYKYRIWFDTFFQTNPLQAEKLVDLAIEMAEVTEDERMIDLFCGVGTFSLPFAARVKALAGIEIVETSIESAKRNAEDNGLDNTYF
;
A
#
# COMPACT_ATOMS: atom_id res chain seq x y z
N ASN A 1 1.58 -18.71 17.16
CA ASN A 1 2.56 -19.53 17.92
C ASN A 1 3.90 -18.79 18.08
N TRP A 2 4.49 -18.21 17.01
CA TRP A 2 5.78 -17.52 17.04
C TRP A 2 5.93 -16.51 18.21
N ALA A 3 5.00 -15.61 18.39
CA ALA A 3 5.06 -14.61 19.48
C ALA A 3 5.13 -15.25 20.87
N ARG A 4 4.41 -16.37 21.07
CA ARG A 4 4.44 -17.10 22.34
C ARG A 4 5.76 -17.87 22.56
N GLU A 5 6.33 -18.41 21.49
CA GLU A 5 7.63 -19.10 21.53
C GLU A 5 8.77 -18.15 21.89
N HIS A 6 8.64 -16.87 21.54
CA HIS A 6 9.60 -15.80 21.84
C HIS A 6 9.17 -14.90 23.01
N GLU A 7 8.13 -15.30 23.76
CA GLU A 7 7.61 -14.57 24.93
C GLU A 7 7.25 -13.09 24.62
N LEU A 8 6.87 -12.79 23.37
CA LEU A 8 6.46 -11.45 22.97
C LEU A 8 4.99 -11.23 23.35
N SER A 9 4.74 -10.22 24.18
CA SER A 9 3.40 -9.87 24.64
C SER A 9 2.58 -9.15 23.57
N GLY A 10 1.27 -9.42 23.53
CA GLY A 10 0.34 -8.55 22.81
C GLY A 10 0.15 -7.22 23.55
N TYR A 11 -0.10 -6.16 22.80
CA TYR A 11 -0.35 -4.83 23.37
C TYR A 11 -1.76 -4.76 23.98
N ASP A 12 -1.81 -4.39 25.26
CA ASP A 12 -3.03 -4.09 26.00
C ASP A 12 -3.34 -2.60 25.85
N LYS A 13 -4.46 -2.28 25.19
CA LYS A 13 -4.89 -0.90 24.90
C LYS A 13 -5.31 -0.13 26.13
N ASP A 14 -5.85 -0.81 27.15
CA ASP A 14 -6.35 -0.17 28.37
C ASP A 14 -5.20 0.18 29.31
N ARG A 15 -4.16 -0.65 29.32
CA ARG A 15 -2.97 -0.48 30.18
C ARG A 15 -1.82 0.22 29.46
N HIS A 16 -1.89 0.32 28.13
CA HIS A 16 -0.80 0.79 27.27
C HIS A 16 0.52 0.03 27.47
N GLU A 17 0.41 -1.28 27.64
CA GLU A 17 1.53 -2.18 27.89
C GLU A 17 1.58 -3.30 26.87
N GLY A 18 2.78 -3.81 26.54
CA GLY A 18 2.98 -4.89 25.59
C GLY A 18 3.68 -4.46 24.32
N LEU A 19 4.09 -5.44 23.51
CA LEU A 19 4.99 -5.22 22.37
C LEU A 19 4.27 -5.23 21.03
N LEU A 20 3.48 -6.26 20.75
CA LEU A 20 2.86 -6.47 19.44
C LEU A 20 1.47 -5.85 19.39
N ARG A 21 1.29 -4.85 18.55
CA ARG A 21 0.04 -4.10 18.43
C ARG A 21 -0.91 -4.70 17.38
N ASN A 22 -0.49 -4.65 16.14
CA ASN A 22 -1.31 -5.03 14.99
C ASN A 22 -0.49 -5.84 13.99
N LEU A 23 -1.17 -6.65 13.21
CA LEU A 23 -0.66 -7.25 11.98
C LEU A 23 -1.55 -6.81 10.83
N MET A 24 -0.99 -6.07 9.89
CA MET A 24 -1.65 -5.77 8.62
C MET A 24 -1.18 -6.76 7.56
N THR A 25 -2.13 -7.24 6.78
CA THR A 25 -1.84 -8.08 5.61
C THR A 25 -2.48 -7.45 4.38
N ARG A 26 -1.75 -7.42 3.29
CA ARG A 26 -2.25 -6.96 2.00
C ARG A 26 -1.79 -7.94 0.92
N GLN A 27 -2.71 -8.39 0.10
CA GLN A 27 -2.39 -9.27 -1.03
C GLN A 27 -2.99 -8.72 -2.31
N SER A 28 -2.16 -8.61 -3.34
CA SER A 28 -2.65 -8.29 -4.69
C SER A 28 -3.48 -9.44 -5.25
N GLN A 29 -4.62 -9.11 -5.83
CA GLN A 29 -5.46 -10.11 -6.52
C GLN A 29 -4.92 -10.49 -7.90
N LYS A 30 -4.25 -9.57 -8.59
CA LYS A 30 -3.74 -9.80 -9.94
C LYS A 30 -2.34 -10.41 -9.92
N THR A 31 -1.41 -9.88 -9.11
CA THR A 31 -0.03 -10.35 -9.07
C THR A 31 0.20 -11.46 -8.04
N GLY A 32 -0.70 -11.60 -7.07
CA GLY A 32 -0.58 -12.52 -5.93
C GLY A 32 0.47 -12.09 -4.91
N GLU A 33 1.13 -10.95 -5.09
CA GLU A 33 2.15 -10.45 -4.16
C GLU A 33 1.56 -10.18 -2.78
N LEU A 34 2.31 -10.59 -1.74
CA LEU A 34 1.92 -10.48 -0.34
C LEU A 34 2.79 -9.46 0.38
N MET A 35 2.13 -8.58 1.14
CA MET A 35 2.73 -7.67 2.11
C MET A 35 2.25 -8.03 3.51
N LEU A 36 3.18 -8.03 4.45
CA LEU A 36 2.92 -8.16 5.89
C LEU A 36 3.58 -6.98 6.61
N ALA A 37 2.84 -6.27 7.45
CA ALA A 37 3.37 -5.23 8.31
C ALA A 37 2.99 -5.51 9.77
N ILE A 38 3.99 -5.62 10.63
CA ILE A 38 3.85 -5.87 12.06
C ILE A 38 4.05 -4.56 12.77
N PHE A 39 3.05 -4.12 13.53
CA PHE A 39 3.13 -2.92 14.35
C PHE A 39 3.55 -3.29 15.77
N SER A 40 4.56 -2.60 16.27
CA SER A 40 5.15 -2.87 17.58
C SER A 40 5.53 -1.58 18.30
N THR A 41 5.56 -1.63 19.63
CA THR A 41 6.01 -0.53 20.48
C THR A 41 7.53 -0.47 20.60
N VAL A 42 8.25 -1.47 20.08
CA VAL A 42 9.72 -1.59 20.17
C VAL A 42 10.33 -1.73 18.78
N THR A 43 11.62 -1.50 18.70
CA THR A 43 12.40 -1.68 17.47
C THR A 43 12.63 -3.17 17.18
N PRO A 44 12.90 -3.57 15.92
CA PRO A 44 13.22 -4.97 15.62
C PRO A 44 14.52 -5.44 16.29
N GLU A 45 15.49 -4.54 16.49
CA GLU A 45 16.77 -4.84 17.10
C GLU A 45 16.63 -5.27 18.58
N GLU A 46 15.63 -4.74 19.29
CA GLU A 46 15.35 -5.12 20.69
C GLU A 46 14.91 -6.60 20.82
N ASN A 47 14.47 -7.21 19.73
CA ASN A 47 14.05 -8.62 19.68
C ASN A 47 14.63 -9.36 18.47
N GLN A 48 15.88 -9.09 18.12
CA GLN A 48 16.52 -9.54 16.88
C GLN A 48 16.36 -11.03 16.60
N ALA A 49 16.60 -11.89 17.60
CA ALA A 49 16.49 -13.33 17.42
C ALA A 49 15.05 -13.78 17.04
N ALA A 50 14.04 -13.14 17.63
CA ALA A 50 12.65 -13.40 17.29
C ALA A 50 12.31 -12.90 15.88
N VAL A 51 12.83 -11.73 15.51
CA VAL A 51 12.64 -11.14 14.18
C VAL A 51 13.29 -12.01 13.10
N ASP A 52 14.51 -12.48 13.31
CA ASP A 52 15.23 -13.36 12.37
C ASP A 52 14.48 -14.69 12.14
N ASP A 53 13.99 -15.30 13.23
CA ASP A 53 13.16 -16.50 13.16
C ASP A 53 11.86 -16.24 12.38
N LEU A 54 11.20 -15.10 12.63
CA LEU A 54 9.99 -14.70 11.90
C LEU A 54 10.24 -14.57 10.41
N VAL A 55 11.29 -13.83 10.03
CA VAL A 55 11.69 -13.65 8.62
C VAL A 55 11.92 -15.01 7.97
N SER A 56 12.70 -15.89 8.62
CA SER A 56 13.00 -17.23 8.11
C SER A 56 11.73 -18.06 7.89
N ARG A 57 10.82 -18.09 8.88
CA ARG A 57 9.55 -18.86 8.80
C ARG A 57 8.65 -18.34 7.71
N LEU A 58 8.49 -17.02 7.61
CA LEU A 58 7.57 -16.41 6.64
C LEU A 58 8.08 -16.52 5.22
N THR A 59 9.37 -16.27 4.98
CA THR A 59 9.98 -16.39 3.64
C THR A 59 9.99 -17.83 3.15
N SER A 60 10.22 -18.80 4.04
CA SER A 60 10.17 -20.23 3.69
C SER A 60 8.74 -20.70 3.39
N LYS A 61 7.73 -20.12 4.04
CA LYS A 61 6.33 -20.54 3.90
C LYS A 61 5.60 -19.85 2.75
N PHE A 62 5.90 -18.59 2.48
CA PHE A 62 5.19 -17.75 1.53
C PHE A 62 6.13 -17.27 0.42
N GLY A 63 6.24 -18.03 -0.68
CA GLY A 63 7.08 -17.67 -1.83
C GLY A 63 6.64 -16.38 -2.55
N ASN A 64 5.40 -15.95 -2.31
CA ASN A 64 4.84 -14.70 -2.83
C ASN A 64 4.99 -13.50 -1.87
N LEU A 65 5.64 -13.66 -0.72
CA LEU A 65 5.96 -12.58 0.20
C LEU A 65 6.99 -11.65 -0.44
N LYS A 66 6.57 -10.43 -0.78
CA LYS A 66 7.40 -9.42 -1.43
C LYS A 66 7.73 -8.24 -0.52
N SER A 67 6.98 -8.10 0.57
CA SER A 67 7.17 -7.04 1.55
C SER A 67 6.89 -7.59 2.95
N LEU A 68 7.88 -7.54 3.82
CA LEU A 68 7.73 -7.79 5.25
C LEU A 68 8.34 -6.60 6.00
N MET A 69 7.53 -5.94 6.79
CA MET A 69 7.92 -4.72 7.49
C MET A 69 7.65 -4.84 8.98
N TRP A 70 8.49 -4.17 9.74
CA TRP A 70 8.28 -3.88 11.16
C TRP A 70 8.05 -2.38 11.33
N MET A 71 6.94 -2.04 11.95
CA MET A 71 6.43 -0.68 12.07
C MET A 71 6.47 -0.27 13.54
N GLU A 72 7.32 0.71 13.87
CA GLU A 72 7.30 1.29 15.21
C GLU A 72 6.05 2.17 15.37
N ASN A 73 5.29 1.89 16.40
CA ASN A 73 4.13 2.68 16.78
C ASN A 73 4.00 2.68 18.30
N ARG A 74 4.38 3.80 18.91
CA ARG A 74 4.29 4.05 20.36
C ARG A 74 3.13 4.97 20.70
N ASP A 75 2.38 5.43 19.70
CA ASP A 75 1.25 6.33 19.91
C ASP A 75 0.15 5.64 20.74
N TRP A 76 -0.54 6.43 21.55
CA TRP A 76 -1.67 5.97 22.33
C TRP A 76 -2.90 5.73 21.46
N ALA A 77 -2.98 6.40 20.32
CA ALA A 77 -4.06 6.21 19.36
C ALA A 77 -4.01 4.82 18.71
N ASP A 78 -5.18 4.18 18.57
CA ASP A 78 -5.30 2.88 17.91
C ASP A 78 -5.36 3.04 16.39
N MET A 79 -4.34 3.70 15.83
CA MET A 79 -4.21 3.88 14.39
C MET A 79 -3.02 3.08 13.87
N ALA A 80 -3.20 2.46 12.71
CA ALA A 80 -2.12 1.76 12.01
C ALA A 80 -1.19 2.78 11.32
N GLN A 81 -0.61 3.68 12.10
CA GLN A 81 0.41 4.63 11.68
C GLN A 81 1.78 4.15 12.13
N SER A 82 2.81 4.56 11.44
CA SER A 82 4.19 4.21 11.77
C SER A 82 5.01 5.46 12.02
N GLU A 83 5.71 5.49 13.14
CA GLU A 83 6.74 6.50 13.43
C GLU A 83 8.00 6.20 12.62
N LYS A 84 8.31 4.91 12.47
CA LYS A 84 9.45 4.43 11.69
C LYS A 84 9.16 3.07 11.10
N THR A 85 9.50 2.89 9.84
CA THR A 85 9.34 1.64 9.08
C THR A 85 10.69 0.97 8.88
N HIS A 86 10.76 -0.31 9.23
CA HIS A 86 11.92 -1.17 8.96
C HIS A 86 11.51 -2.25 7.97
N VAL A 87 12.18 -2.32 6.83
CA VAL A 87 11.99 -3.40 5.86
C VAL A 87 12.81 -4.60 6.30
N LEU A 88 12.13 -5.65 6.73
CA LEU A 88 12.77 -6.90 7.18
C LEU A 88 13.08 -7.84 6.02
N HIS A 89 12.23 -7.82 4.96
CA HIS A 89 12.44 -8.63 3.76
C HIS A 89 11.78 -7.99 2.54
N GLY A 90 12.48 -8.07 1.41
CA GLY A 90 12.00 -7.60 0.12
C GLY A 90 12.00 -6.07 0.00
N ARG A 91 10.85 -5.48 -0.28
CA ARG A 91 10.66 -4.05 -0.50
C ARG A 91 9.52 -3.51 0.35
N ASP A 92 9.37 -2.19 0.44
CA ASP A 92 8.34 -1.50 1.24
C ASP A 92 6.97 -1.39 0.54
N TYR A 93 6.82 -1.95 -0.65
CA TYR A 93 5.58 -1.96 -1.43
C TYR A 93 5.32 -3.32 -2.07
N ILE A 94 4.10 -3.53 -2.54
CA ILE A 94 3.73 -4.60 -3.47
C ILE A 94 3.23 -4.01 -4.77
N ASN A 95 3.31 -4.79 -5.86
CA ASN A 95 2.67 -4.43 -7.11
C ASN A 95 1.27 -5.02 -7.17
N ASP A 96 0.35 -4.24 -7.72
CA ASP A 96 -0.96 -4.72 -8.15
C ASP A 96 -1.26 -4.20 -9.56
N GLU A 97 -2.32 -4.70 -10.16
CA GLU A 97 -2.81 -4.25 -11.47
C GLU A 97 -4.31 -3.98 -11.40
N MET A 98 -4.74 -2.88 -11.99
CA MET A 98 -6.13 -2.54 -12.15
C MET A 98 -6.33 -1.82 -13.48
N TYR A 99 -7.34 -2.23 -14.23
CA TYR A 99 -7.67 -1.65 -15.54
C TYR A 99 -6.51 -1.66 -16.55
N GLY A 100 -5.63 -2.68 -16.47
CA GLY A 100 -4.44 -2.82 -17.33
C GLY A 100 -3.24 -1.94 -16.92
N TYR A 101 -3.35 -1.17 -15.87
CA TYR A 101 -2.27 -0.34 -15.33
C TYR A 101 -1.64 -0.99 -14.11
N LYS A 102 -0.33 -0.79 -13.96
CA LYS A 102 0.45 -1.26 -12.81
C LYS A 102 0.47 -0.19 -11.72
N TYR A 103 0.35 -0.63 -10.47
CA TYR A 103 0.36 0.24 -9.30
C TYR A 103 1.35 -0.29 -8.27
N ARG A 104 2.15 0.61 -7.68
CA ARG A 104 2.89 0.34 -6.46
C ARG A 104 2.02 0.73 -5.27
N ILE A 105 1.90 -0.19 -4.31
CA ILE A 105 1.03 -0.04 -3.16
C ILE A 105 1.86 -0.17 -1.89
N TRP A 106 1.96 0.90 -1.13
CA TRP A 106 2.59 0.93 0.19
C TRP A 106 1.58 0.55 1.27
N PHE A 107 2.03 0.36 2.52
CA PHE A 107 1.17 -0.06 3.62
C PHE A 107 0.04 0.94 3.91
N ASP A 108 0.34 2.24 3.82
CA ASP A 108 -0.57 3.36 4.09
C ASP A 108 -1.34 3.84 2.85
N THR A 109 -1.05 3.29 1.69
CA THR A 109 -1.71 3.65 0.45
C THR A 109 -3.16 3.18 0.43
N PHE A 110 -4.10 4.08 0.16
CA PHE A 110 -5.44 3.67 -0.21
C PHE A 110 -5.43 3.03 -1.60
N PHE A 111 -5.92 1.83 -1.69
CA PHE A 111 -6.17 1.14 -2.97
C PHE A 111 -7.52 0.44 -2.91
N GLN A 112 -8.17 0.30 -4.06
CA GLN A 112 -9.52 -0.27 -4.14
C GLN A 112 -9.56 -1.70 -3.57
N THR A 113 -10.40 -1.91 -2.56
CA THR A 113 -10.53 -3.21 -1.87
C THR A 113 -11.17 -4.29 -2.74
N ASN A 114 -11.92 -3.87 -3.76
CA ASN A 114 -12.50 -4.75 -4.77
C ASN A 114 -12.10 -4.27 -6.18
N PRO A 115 -10.90 -4.63 -6.67
CA PRO A 115 -10.40 -4.16 -7.96
C PRO A 115 -11.31 -4.50 -9.14
N LEU A 116 -11.96 -5.67 -9.12
CA LEU A 116 -12.87 -6.09 -10.20
C LEU A 116 -14.11 -5.20 -10.31
N GLN A 117 -14.63 -4.71 -9.19
CA GLN A 117 -15.74 -3.75 -9.23
C GLN A 117 -15.25 -2.34 -9.53
N ALA A 118 -14.05 -1.99 -9.09
CA ALA A 118 -13.42 -0.72 -9.42
C ALA A 118 -13.17 -0.59 -10.92
N GLU A 119 -12.72 -1.66 -11.60
CA GLU A 119 -12.58 -1.68 -13.06
C GLU A 119 -13.92 -1.37 -13.77
N LYS A 120 -15.02 -1.96 -13.32
CA LYS A 120 -16.36 -1.65 -13.86
C LYS A 120 -16.81 -0.21 -13.60
N LEU A 121 -16.42 0.33 -12.45
CA LEU A 121 -16.70 1.73 -12.12
C LEU A 121 -15.90 2.68 -13.02
N VAL A 122 -14.65 2.34 -13.32
CA VAL A 122 -13.82 3.08 -14.29
C VAL A 122 -14.44 3.03 -15.68
N ASP A 123 -14.88 1.84 -16.15
CA ASP A 123 -15.58 1.69 -17.43
C ASP A 123 -16.80 2.61 -17.53
N LEU A 124 -17.66 2.55 -16.52
CA LEU A 124 -18.86 3.39 -16.45
C LEU A 124 -18.52 4.88 -16.44
N ALA A 125 -17.51 5.27 -15.65
CA ALA A 125 -17.09 6.67 -15.57
C ALA A 125 -16.55 7.18 -16.92
N ILE A 126 -15.78 6.36 -17.64
CA ILE A 126 -15.26 6.70 -18.96
C ILE A 126 -16.40 6.82 -19.97
N GLU A 127 -17.34 5.87 -19.96
CA GLU A 127 -18.53 5.89 -20.84
C GLU A 127 -19.38 7.16 -20.60
N MET A 128 -19.62 7.51 -19.34
CA MET A 128 -20.44 8.67 -18.98
C MET A 128 -19.75 10.01 -19.25
N ALA A 129 -18.43 10.04 -19.14
CA ALA A 129 -17.66 11.27 -19.32
C ALA A 129 -17.53 11.67 -20.81
N GLU A 130 -17.62 10.72 -21.74
CA GLU A 130 -17.52 10.90 -23.19
C GLU A 130 -16.30 11.74 -23.61
N VAL A 131 -15.18 11.64 -22.86
CA VAL A 131 -13.97 12.44 -23.06
C VAL A 131 -13.31 12.14 -24.40
N THR A 132 -12.67 13.16 -24.97
CA THR A 132 -11.93 13.10 -26.23
C THR A 132 -10.45 13.44 -26.02
N GLU A 133 -9.62 13.12 -27.02
CA GLU A 133 -8.17 13.40 -27.00
C GLU A 133 -7.81 14.91 -26.97
N ASP A 134 -8.74 15.79 -27.27
CA ASP A 134 -8.52 17.25 -27.23
C ASP A 134 -8.76 17.86 -25.84
N GLU A 135 -9.40 17.14 -24.94
CA GLU A 135 -9.83 17.63 -23.65
C GLU A 135 -8.72 17.58 -22.59
N ARG A 136 -8.88 18.44 -21.60
CA ARG A 136 -8.06 18.42 -20.38
C ARG A 136 -8.95 18.08 -19.19
N MET A 137 -8.46 17.22 -18.32
CA MET A 137 -9.19 16.73 -17.18
C MET A 137 -8.51 17.11 -15.87
N ILE A 138 -9.31 17.31 -14.82
CA ILE A 138 -8.84 17.39 -13.45
C ILE A 138 -9.48 16.26 -12.66
N ASP A 139 -8.65 15.46 -11.99
CA ASP A 139 -9.08 14.43 -11.04
C ASP A 139 -8.91 14.96 -9.62
N LEU A 140 -10.02 15.23 -8.95
CA LEU A 140 -10.03 15.72 -7.57
C LEU A 140 -10.03 14.54 -6.61
N PHE A 141 -9.12 14.57 -5.63
CA PHE A 141 -8.88 13.47 -4.69
C PHE A 141 -8.36 12.22 -5.39
N CYS A 142 -7.37 12.41 -6.27
CA CYS A 142 -6.90 11.38 -7.18
C CYS A 142 -6.23 10.16 -6.49
N GLY A 143 -5.85 10.29 -5.20
CA GLY A 143 -5.16 9.23 -4.48
C GLY A 143 -3.88 8.82 -5.21
N VAL A 144 -3.75 7.54 -5.50
CA VAL A 144 -2.60 6.97 -6.22
C VAL A 144 -2.81 6.91 -7.74
N GLY A 145 -3.85 7.57 -8.24
CA GLY A 145 -4.14 7.66 -9.68
C GLY A 145 -4.99 6.54 -10.25
N THR A 146 -5.77 5.84 -9.43
CA THR A 146 -6.56 4.68 -9.90
C THR A 146 -7.59 5.02 -10.99
N PHE A 147 -8.15 6.24 -10.95
CA PHE A 147 -8.99 6.79 -12.03
C PHE A 147 -8.16 7.63 -13.00
N SER A 148 -7.18 8.37 -12.49
CA SER A 148 -6.35 9.26 -13.30
C SER A 148 -5.68 8.53 -14.47
N LEU A 149 -5.06 7.36 -14.24
CA LEU A 149 -4.30 6.68 -15.28
C LEU A 149 -5.19 6.22 -16.46
N PRO A 150 -6.33 5.54 -16.25
CA PRO A 150 -7.25 5.19 -17.34
C PRO A 150 -7.77 6.40 -18.14
N PHE A 151 -8.03 7.52 -17.45
CA PHE A 151 -8.47 8.75 -18.13
C PHE A 151 -7.33 9.45 -18.86
N ALA A 152 -6.12 9.49 -18.29
CA ALA A 152 -4.96 10.12 -18.93
C ALA A 152 -4.66 9.54 -20.32
N ALA A 153 -4.88 8.24 -20.50
CA ALA A 153 -4.71 7.58 -21.80
C ALA A 153 -5.76 8.00 -22.86
N ARG A 154 -6.76 8.81 -22.48
CA ARG A 154 -7.90 9.19 -23.36
C ARG A 154 -8.05 10.70 -23.55
N VAL A 155 -7.28 11.48 -22.83
CA VAL A 155 -7.35 12.95 -22.84
C VAL A 155 -6.00 13.55 -23.21
N LYS A 156 -6.01 14.84 -23.61
CA LYS A 156 -4.80 15.57 -23.96
C LYS A 156 -3.85 15.76 -22.77
N ALA A 157 -4.41 16.02 -21.58
CA ALA A 157 -3.66 16.19 -20.35
C ALA A 157 -4.57 15.96 -19.15
N LEU A 158 -4.01 15.42 -18.07
CA LEU A 158 -4.71 15.20 -16.81
C LEU A 158 -3.92 15.81 -15.65
N ALA A 159 -4.59 16.59 -14.80
CA ALA A 159 -4.04 17.05 -13.54
C ALA A 159 -4.74 16.32 -12.37
N GLY A 160 -3.98 15.65 -11.52
CA GLY A 160 -4.46 15.03 -10.29
C GLY A 160 -4.20 15.92 -9.08
N ILE A 161 -5.20 16.06 -8.20
CA ILE A 161 -5.11 16.83 -6.96
C ILE A 161 -5.39 15.91 -5.79
N GLU A 162 -4.46 15.85 -4.84
CA GLU A 162 -4.54 15.06 -3.63
C GLU A 162 -3.83 15.79 -2.48
N ILE A 163 -4.33 15.68 -1.26
CA ILE A 163 -3.75 16.33 -0.09
C ILE A 163 -2.64 15.48 0.56
N VAL A 164 -2.71 14.16 0.37
CA VAL A 164 -1.75 13.21 0.96
C VAL A 164 -0.52 13.13 0.07
N GLU A 165 0.60 13.66 0.56
CA GLU A 165 1.86 13.75 -0.20
C GLU A 165 2.37 12.39 -0.68
N THR A 166 2.31 11.35 0.18
CA THR A 166 2.71 9.97 -0.19
C THR A 166 1.86 9.38 -1.31
N SER A 167 0.57 9.75 -1.37
CA SER A 167 -0.32 9.34 -2.46
C SER A 167 0.04 10.04 -3.77
N ILE A 168 0.38 11.33 -3.75
CA ILE A 168 0.86 12.07 -4.92
C ILE A 168 2.16 11.48 -5.46
N GLU A 169 3.13 11.20 -4.59
CA GLU A 169 4.38 10.54 -5.02
C GLU A 169 4.12 9.16 -5.64
N SER A 170 3.15 8.43 -5.09
CA SER A 170 2.71 7.16 -5.66
C SER A 170 2.05 7.34 -7.03
N ALA A 171 1.18 8.34 -7.19
CA ALA A 171 0.52 8.65 -8.46
C ALA A 171 1.52 8.99 -9.56
N LYS A 172 2.52 9.85 -9.26
CA LYS A 172 3.61 10.19 -10.19
C LYS A 172 4.36 8.94 -10.65
N ARG A 173 4.81 8.11 -9.71
CA ARG A 173 5.53 6.87 -10.02
C ARG A 173 4.67 5.88 -10.82
N ASN A 174 3.40 5.75 -10.46
CA ASN A 174 2.48 4.90 -11.19
C ASN A 174 2.27 5.38 -12.63
N ALA A 175 2.18 6.69 -12.87
CA ALA A 175 2.10 7.25 -14.22
C ALA A 175 3.38 6.97 -15.02
N GLU A 176 4.55 7.22 -14.44
CA GLU A 176 5.85 6.92 -15.04
C GLU A 176 6.01 5.44 -15.40
N ASP A 177 5.68 4.53 -14.46
CA ASP A 177 5.77 3.08 -14.66
C ASP A 177 4.83 2.57 -15.78
N ASN A 178 3.78 3.32 -16.09
CA ASN A 178 2.82 3.02 -17.16
C ASN A 178 3.05 3.86 -18.44
N GLY A 179 4.10 4.66 -18.50
CA GLY A 179 4.47 5.44 -19.69
C GLY A 179 3.50 6.58 -20.01
N LEU A 180 2.82 7.15 -19.01
CA LEU A 180 1.90 8.27 -19.15
C LEU A 180 2.66 9.57 -18.88
N ASP A 181 2.95 10.34 -19.93
CA ASP A 181 3.72 11.60 -19.88
C ASP A 181 2.84 12.86 -19.87
N ASN A 182 1.53 12.68 -19.99
CA ASN A 182 0.53 13.75 -20.02
C ASN A 182 -0.18 13.97 -18.67
N THR A 183 0.40 13.49 -17.57
CA THR A 183 -0.14 13.61 -16.22
C THR A 183 0.65 14.62 -15.38
N TYR A 184 -0.04 15.34 -14.53
CA TYR A 184 0.50 16.34 -13.60
C TYR A 184 -0.11 16.11 -12.21
N PHE A 185 0.73 15.69 -11.23
CA PHE A 185 0.32 15.41 -9.86
C PHE A 185 1.03 16.31 -8.86
#